data_af13dc42b0860a88a7f814f442719342
#
_entry.id   af13dc42b0860a88a7f814f442719342
#
_cell.length_a   1.000
_cell.length_b   1.000
_cell.length_c   1.000
_cell.angle_alpha   90.00
_cell.angle_beta   90.00
_cell.angle_gamma   90.00
#
_symmetry.space_group_name_H-M   'P 1'
#
loop_
_entity.id
_entity.type
_entity.pdbx_description
1 polymer ?
#
loop_
_entity_poly.entity_id
_entity_poly.type
_entity_poly.pdbx_seq_one_letter_code
_entity_poly.pdbx_strand_id
1 'polypeptide(L)'
;KKRRVNLLRRRIVIVGVTCIAMFLICATFVNLYNVNANNTSKNPLYKYYTSYQIEPGDTLTSIAQKYTINSDVSVQDYIDEVKKNNNLVSDKINSGSYLVVSYYSNEYK
;
A
#
# COMPACT_ATOMS: atom_id res chain seq x y z
N LYS A 1 -20.79 23.15 -51.71
CA LYS A 1 -19.54 23.45 -51.01
C LYS A 1 -19.73 23.74 -49.50
N LYS A 2 -20.76 24.45 -49.10
CA LYS A 2 -21.00 24.78 -47.70
C LYS A 2 -21.32 23.55 -46.82
N ARG A 3 -22.00 22.53 -47.37
CA ARG A 3 -22.36 21.30 -46.62
C ARG A 3 -21.12 20.43 -46.30
N ARG A 4 -20.17 20.32 -47.22
CA ARG A 4 -18.92 19.55 -47.00
C ARG A 4 -18.04 20.22 -45.94
N VAL A 5 -17.92 21.53 -45.97
CA VAL A 5 -17.15 22.32 -45.01
C VAL A 5 -17.75 22.18 -43.57
N ASN A 6 -19.07 22.20 -43.46
CA ASN A 6 -19.75 22.03 -42.19
C ASN A 6 -19.58 20.62 -41.60
N LEU A 7 -19.59 19.58 -42.47
CA LEU A 7 -19.33 18.21 -42.03
C LEU A 7 -17.89 18.02 -41.56
N LEU A 8 -16.93 18.61 -42.28
CA LEU A 8 -15.53 18.56 -41.88
C LEU A 8 -15.29 19.31 -40.60
N ARG A 9 -15.90 20.49 -40.41
CA ARG A 9 -15.85 21.22 -39.14
C ARG A 9 -16.42 20.41 -37.97
N ARG A 10 -17.55 19.76 -38.20
CA ARG A 10 -18.16 18.90 -37.18
C ARG A 10 -17.23 17.77 -36.77
N ARG A 11 -16.59 17.11 -37.75
CA ARG A 11 -15.64 16.02 -37.50
C ARG A 11 -14.42 16.51 -36.71
N ILE A 12 -13.87 17.65 -37.13
CA ILE A 12 -12.71 18.26 -36.41
C ILE A 12 -13.07 18.61 -34.98
N VAL A 13 -14.25 19.20 -34.76
CA VAL A 13 -14.72 19.53 -33.42
C VAL A 13 -14.92 18.29 -32.56
N ILE A 14 -15.52 17.22 -33.10
CA ILE A 14 -15.74 15.97 -32.38
C ILE A 14 -14.41 15.34 -31.99
N VAL A 15 -13.45 15.27 -32.91
CA VAL A 15 -12.11 14.73 -32.65
C VAL A 15 -11.38 15.56 -31.61
N GLY A 16 -11.47 16.89 -31.69
CA GLY A 16 -10.87 17.79 -30.70
C GLY A 16 -11.44 17.59 -29.30
N VAL A 17 -12.77 17.48 -29.18
CA VAL A 17 -13.46 17.25 -27.90
C VAL A 17 -13.07 15.88 -27.32
N THR A 18 -13.02 14.83 -28.14
CA THR A 18 -12.61 13.50 -27.65
C THR A 18 -11.15 13.48 -27.18
N CYS A 19 -10.25 14.16 -27.88
CA CYS A 19 -8.85 14.29 -27.46
C CYS A 19 -8.73 15.03 -26.11
N ILE A 20 -9.46 16.11 -25.93
CA ILE A 20 -9.46 16.87 -24.68
C ILE A 20 -10.02 16.01 -23.52
N ALA A 21 -11.10 15.27 -23.77
CA ALA A 21 -11.67 14.37 -22.78
C ALA A 21 -10.68 13.29 -22.35
N MET A 22 -9.99 12.66 -23.28
CA MET A 22 -8.96 11.66 -22.99
C MET A 22 -7.79 12.27 -22.20
N PHE A 23 -7.37 13.47 -22.56
CA PHE A 23 -6.30 14.16 -21.86
C PHE A 23 -6.69 14.47 -20.40
N LEU A 24 -7.92 14.92 -20.16
CA LEU A 24 -8.42 15.17 -18.80
C LEU A 24 -8.50 13.89 -17.97
N ILE A 25 -8.93 12.78 -18.56
CA ILE A 25 -8.95 11.48 -17.88
C ILE A 25 -7.53 11.05 -17.51
N CYS A 26 -6.57 11.16 -18.42
CA CYS A 26 -5.17 10.85 -18.14
C CYS A 26 -4.61 11.73 -17.03
N ALA A 27 -4.91 13.02 -17.04
CA ALA A 27 -4.45 13.95 -16.00
C ALA A 27 -5.00 13.58 -14.62
N THR A 28 -6.26 13.15 -14.52
CA THR A 28 -6.84 12.71 -13.25
C THR A 28 -6.17 11.42 -12.75
N PHE A 29 -5.89 10.48 -13.63
CA PHE A 29 -5.15 9.25 -13.27
C PHE A 29 -3.75 9.57 -12.74
N VAL A 30 -3.02 10.45 -13.41
CA VAL A 30 -1.68 10.85 -12.97
C VAL A 30 -1.74 11.50 -11.58
N ASN A 31 -2.74 12.35 -11.32
CA ASN A 31 -2.92 12.97 -10.01
C ASN A 31 -3.22 11.93 -8.92
N LEU A 32 -4.02 10.91 -9.21
CA LEU A 32 -4.30 9.83 -8.26
C LEU A 32 -3.03 9.05 -7.90
N TYR A 33 -2.19 8.75 -8.89
CA TYR A 33 -0.91 8.07 -8.64
C TYR A 33 0.05 8.98 -7.86
N ASN A 34 0.10 10.26 -8.17
CA ASN A 34 0.96 11.22 -7.47
C ASN A 34 0.54 11.43 -6.01
N VAL A 35 -0.76 11.43 -5.72
CA VAL A 35 -1.27 11.52 -4.35
C VAL A 35 -0.82 10.32 -3.54
N ASN A 36 -0.84 9.12 -4.11
CA ASN A 36 -0.34 7.93 -3.44
C ASN A 36 1.18 7.99 -3.21
N ALA A 37 1.92 8.57 -4.14
CA ALA A 37 3.37 8.73 -4.01
C ALA A 37 3.74 9.80 -2.98
N ASN A 38 2.95 10.86 -2.84
CA ASN A 38 3.17 11.94 -1.87
C ASN A 38 2.83 11.54 -0.43
N ASN A 39 2.06 10.47 -0.25
CA ASN A 39 1.77 9.90 1.07
C ASN A 39 2.87 8.98 1.57
N THR A 40 3.90 8.70 0.77
CA THR A 40 5.12 8.07 1.26
C THR A 40 5.85 9.08 2.15
N SER A 41 5.61 8.91 3.39
CA SER A 41 6.07 9.59 4.59
C SER A 41 7.26 10.52 4.43
N LYS A 42 7.12 11.71 4.97
CA LYS A 42 8.21 12.66 5.19
C LYS A 42 9.32 12.10 6.09
N ASN A 43 9.05 11.00 6.82
CA ASN A 43 10.01 10.31 7.67
C ASN A 43 10.07 8.83 7.24
N PRO A 44 11.20 8.38 6.65
CA PRO A 44 11.34 6.96 6.30
C PRO A 44 11.28 6.10 7.55
N LEU A 45 10.55 5.00 7.47
CA LEU A 45 10.51 4.00 8.53
C LEU A 45 11.58 2.94 8.23
N TYR A 46 12.40 2.68 9.24
CA TYR A 46 13.40 1.63 9.20
C TYR A 46 12.83 0.37 9.82
N LYS A 47 13.12 -0.77 9.23
CA LYS A 47 12.64 -2.07 9.68
C LYS A 47 13.71 -2.76 10.50
N TYR A 48 13.34 -3.16 11.72
CA TYR A 48 14.22 -3.88 12.63
C TYR A 48 13.56 -5.17 13.08
N TYR A 49 14.34 -6.08 13.59
CA TYR A 49 13.87 -7.36 14.13
C TYR A 49 14.20 -7.44 15.61
N THR A 50 13.29 -8.07 16.38
CA THR A 50 13.52 -8.32 17.78
C THR A 50 12.87 -9.65 18.17
N SER A 51 13.25 -10.16 19.34
CA SER A 51 12.64 -11.37 19.91
C SER A 51 11.48 -10.96 20.82
N TYR A 52 10.33 -11.56 20.62
CA TYR A 52 9.12 -11.31 21.40
C TYR A 52 8.71 -12.59 22.11
N GLN A 53 8.56 -12.54 23.45
CA GLN A 53 8.05 -13.65 24.22
C GLN A 53 6.52 -13.64 24.20
N ILE A 54 5.94 -14.74 23.77
CA ILE A 54 4.49 -14.89 23.65
C ILE A 54 3.87 -14.96 25.04
N GLU A 55 2.92 -14.08 25.31
CA GLU A 55 2.17 -14.03 26.54
C GLU A 55 0.90 -14.88 26.44
N PRO A 56 0.34 -15.35 27.59
CA PRO A 56 -0.93 -16.06 27.57
C PRO A 56 -2.05 -15.21 26.95
N GLY A 57 -2.77 -15.81 25.99
CA GLY A 57 -3.83 -15.14 25.26
C GLY A 57 -3.39 -14.42 24.00
N ASP A 58 -2.09 -14.34 23.71
CA ASP A 58 -1.60 -13.74 22.48
C ASP A 58 -1.94 -14.58 21.25
N THR A 59 -2.28 -13.90 20.17
CA THR A 59 -2.47 -14.47 18.85
C THR A 59 -1.56 -13.78 17.85
N LEU A 60 -1.32 -14.42 16.69
CA LEU A 60 -0.56 -13.76 15.63
C LEU A 60 -1.23 -12.46 15.19
N THR A 61 -2.56 -12.42 15.18
CA THR A 61 -3.33 -11.22 14.86
C THR A 61 -3.10 -10.11 15.88
N SER A 62 -3.13 -10.42 17.19
CA SER A 62 -2.92 -9.42 18.23
C SER A 62 -1.50 -8.86 18.19
N ILE A 63 -0.51 -9.72 17.99
CA ILE A 63 0.89 -9.32 17.86
C ILE A 63 1.08 -8.44 16.61
N ALA A 64 0.50 -8.85 15.48
CA ALA A 64 0.57 -8.09 14.24
C ALA A 64 -0.07 -6.70 14.39
N GLN A 65 -1.22 -6.60 15.02
CA GLN A 65 -1.87 -5.33 15.28
C GLN A 65 -0.99 -4.38 16.10
N LYS A 66 -0.31 -4.92 17.11
CA LYS A 66 0.60 -4.15 17.95
C LYS A 66 1.77 -3.53 17.18
N TYR A 67 2.37 -4.30 16.27
CA TYR A 67 3.57 -3.88 15.55
C TYR A 67 3.30 -3.18 14.23
N THR A 68 2.07 -3.22 13.70
CA THR A 68 1.72 -2.54 12.44
C THR A 68 1.01 -1.21 12.63
N ILE A 69 0.76 -0.81 13.87
CA ILE A 69 -0.10 0.34 14.20
C ILE A 69 0.37 1.64 13.54
N ASN A 70 1.68 1.85 13.40
CA ASN A 70 2.29 3.03 12.81
C ASN A 70 2.97 2.74 11.47
N SER A 71 2.60 1.65 10.80
CA SER A 71 3.19 1.26 9.53
C SER A 71 2.12 1.11 8.46
N ASP A 72 2.55 1.16 7.20
CA ASP A 72 1.66 0.95 6.05
C ASP A 72 1.47 -0.53 5.71
N VAL A 73 2.06 -1.42 6.51
CA VAL A 73 1.98 -2.87 6.30
C VAL A 73 0.64 -3.38 6.82
N SER A 74 -0.04 -4.20 6.01
CA SER A 74 -1.29 -4.83 6.44
C SER A 74 -1.03 -5.89 7.51
N VAL A 75 -2.03 -6.11 8.37
CA VAL A 75 -1.95 -7.14 9.43
C VAL A 75 -1.68 -8.52 8.82
N GLN A 76 -2.34 -8.86 7.73
CA GLN A 76 -2.17 -10.17 7.09
C GLN A 76 -0.77 -10.35 6.50
N ASP A 77 -0.23 -9.32 5.85
CA ASP A 77 1.13 -9.37 5.31
C ASP A 77 2.17 -9.51 6.43
N TYR A 78 1.94 -8.84 7.54
CA TYR A 78 2.79 -8.95 8.72
C TYR A 78 2.77 -10.37 9.31
N ILE A 79 1.58 -10.96 9.44
CA ILE A 79 1.41 -12.34 9.93
C ILE A 79 2.16 -13.32 9.02
N ASP A 80 2.02 -13.19 7.71
CA ASP A 80 2.69 -14.04 6.73
C ASP A 80 4.22 -13.94 6.87
N GLU A 81 4.73 -12.74 7.10
CA GLU A 81 6.16 -12.51 7.32
C GLU A 81 6.64 -13.16 8.62
N VAL A 82 5.91 -12.99 9.70
CA VAL A 82 6.25 -13.61 11.01
C VAL A 82 6.26 -15.12 10.89
N LYS A 83 5.28 -15.70 10.23
CA LYS A 83 5.21 -17.15 9.99
C LYS A 83 6.43 -17.63 9.20
N LYS A 84 6.81 -16.90 8.15
CA LYS A 84 7.95 -17.24 7.31
C LYS A 84 9.26 -17.15 8.10
N ASN A 85 9.45 -16.08 8.88
CA ASN A 85 10.69 -15.84 9.63
C ASN A 85 10.89 -16.83 10.77
N ASN A 86 9.79 -17.40 11.29
CA ASN A 86 9.83 -18.34 12.40
C ASN A 86 9.52 -19.80 11.99
N ASN A 87 9.41 -20.06 10.69
CA ASN A 87 9.08 -21.37 10.12
C ASN A 87 7.77 -21.96 10.67
N LEU A 88 6.77 -21.12 10.86
CA LEU A 88 5.47 -21.54 11.36
C LEU A 88 4.62 -22.11 10.23
N VAL A 89 4.03 -23.27 10.45
CA VAL A 89 3.15 -23.94 9.47
C VAL A 89 1.70 -23.50 9.64
N SER A 90 1.31 -23.06 10.85
CA SER A 90 -0.05 -22.63 11.17
C SER A 90 -0.01 -21.36 12.01
N ASP A 91 -1.18 -20.77 12.27
CA ASP A 91 -1.33 -19.57 13.10
C ASP A 91 -1.24 -19.87 14.60
N LYS A 92 -1.09 -21.13 14.96
CA LYS A 92 -1.04 -21.57 16.36
C LYS A 92 0.32 -21.26 16.98
N ILE A 93 0.30 -20.51 18.07
CA ILE A 93 1.49 -20.13 18.84
C ILE A 93 1.28 -20.52 20.31
N ASN A 94 2.38 -20.73 21.03
CA ASN A 94 2.36 -21.18 22.43
C ASN A 94 2.93 -20.09 23.33
N SER A 95 2.23 -19.80 24.43
CA SER A 95 2.73 -18.87 25.42
C SER A 95 4.06 -19.34 26.04
N GLY A 96 4.94 -18.39 26.31
CA GLY A 96 6.28 -18.66 26.83
C GLY A 96 7.33 -18.90 25.76
N SER A 97 6.93 -19.21 24.52
CA SER A 97 7.84 -19.33 23.37
C SER A 97 8.25 -17.94 22.85
N TYR A 98 9.33 -17.90 22.09
CA TYR A 98 9.82 -16.67 21.48
C TYR A 98 9.53 -16.64 19.99
N LEU A 99 9.17 -15.47 19.49
CA LEU A 99 9.02 -15.20 18.05
C LEU A 99 9.98 -14.09 17.64
N VAL A 100 10.59 -14.25 16.48
CA VAL A 100 11.29 -13.16 15.81
C VAL A 100 10.23 -12.31 15.11
N VAL A 101 10.09 -11.08 15.56
CA VAL A 101 9.12 -10.12 15.02
C VAL A 101 9.85 -8.91 14.46
N SER A 102 9.26 -8.29 13.43
CA SER A 102 9.76 -7.03 12.90
C SER A 102 9.00 -5.87 13.53
N TYR A 103 9.69 -4.74 13.66
CA TYR A 103 9.08 -3.50 14.08
C TYR A 103 9.64 -2.34 13.25
N TYR A 104 8.90 -1.25 13.20
CA TYR A 104 9.24 -0.10 12.40
C TYR A 104 9.56 1.08 13.29
N SER A 105 10.65 1.78 12.99
CA SER A 105 11.09 2.94 13.73
C SER A 105 11.50 4.04 12.76
N ASN A 106 11.19 5.28 13.10
CA ASN A 106 11.68 6.44 12.35
C ASN A 106 13.11 6.82 12.75
N GLU A 107 13.66 6.18 13.78
CA GLU A 107 15.03 6.39 14.21
C GLU A 107 15.94 5.33 13.63
N TYR A 108 17.07 5.77 13.07
CA TYR A 108 18.14 4.87 12.65
C TYR A 108 18.89 4.38 13.88
N LYS A 109 18.94 3.07 14.03
CA LYS A 109 19.62 2.44 15.18
C LYS A 109 20.90 1.74 14.79
#